data_aa95774b13cc22b74d490a2892fc7c45
#
_entry.id   aa95774b13cc22b74d490a2892fc7c45
#
_cell.length_a   1.000
_cell.length_b   1.000
_cell.length_c   1.000
_cell.angle_alpha   90.00
_cell.angle_beta   90.00
_cell.angle_gamma   90.00
#
_symmetry.space_group_name_H-M   'P 1'
#
loop_
_entity.id
_entity.type
_entity.pdbx_description
1 polymer ?
#
loop_
_entity_poly.entity_id
_entity_poly.type
_entity_poly.pdbx_seq_one_letter_code
_entity_poly.pdbx_strand_id
1 'polypeptide(L)'
;MSAKLRLALWVTFMVLLVSIMVLVFVLVINRHSLPEDPAAYLVDVVIDNANDVEFDRGTFEWDDLSVYKRGVYCSFYNTNGDLMLSANKEGMDFSAEPFIANKIRTVSSGGRDFYLYDTYVDMELSGLWIRGVTLTDSHQGITDIILRLTMVMLPAILIITFLGALWISSRTFRPIEKIVETANSINDADDLTDRINLKKGPKEMRQLAGSFDRMFERLEKLFEAERQFTSDASHELRTPTSVILAECDHAKRKDRTAEEYLESIGHIEAQGQRMSALIEELLGITRLQQGTEKYPLRKGDFSEFVNLTTEGFVPQDNRGIRLEMDIEDGITCSFNASLISRAIYNLLQNAYKYGSENGFVKLSLKKDGVMAVLNVKDNGIGIAPEDQEKIWQRFWQADPSRGENGSSGLGLAMVKEIAEFHGGSVSVDSAPGKGSTFSLRIPLASS
;
A
#
# COMPACT_ATOMS: atom_id res chain seq x y z
N MET A 1 3.89 4.03 -24.48
CA MET A 1 3.67 2.57 -24.38
C MET A 1 3.20 2.27 -22.96
N SER A 2 2.03 1.66 -22.78
CA SER A 2 1.49 1.38 -21.44
C SER A 2 2.35 0.36 -20.68
N ALA A 3 2.37 0.42 -19.35
CA ALA A 3 3.08 -0.54 -18.50
C ALA A 3 2.63 -2.00 -18.77
N LYS A 4 1.35 -2.19 -19.07
CA LYS A 4 0.75 -3.48 -19.45
C LYS A 4 1.45 -4.08 -20.68
N LEU A 5 1.64 -3.28 -21.72
CA LEU A 5 2.26 -3.73 -22.97
C LEU A 5 3.77 -3.99 -22.80
N ARG A 6 4.47 -3.17 -22.01
CA ARG A 6 5.90 -3.39 -21.70
C ARG A 6 6.11 -4.73 -20.98
N LEU A 7 5.28 -5.04 -19.98
CA LEU A 7 5.37 -6.29 -19.24
C LEU A 7 5.11 -7.50 -20.15
N ALA A 8 4.06 -7.42 -20.99
CA ALA A 8 3.72 -8.50 -21.91
C ALA A 8 4.86 -8.76 -22.91
N LEU A 9 5.42 -7.71 -23.50
CA LEU A 9 6.57 -7.83 -24.41
C LEU A 9 7.80 -8.39 -23.72
N TRP A 10 8.09 -7.97 -22.48
CA TRP A 10 9.24 -8.46 -21.73
C TRP A 10 9.13 -9.96 -21.42
N VAL A 11 7.95 -10.41 -20.97
CA VAL A 11 7.67 -11.83 -20.71
C VAL A 11 7.79 -12.65 -21.99
N THR A 12 7.20 -12.17 -23.10
CA THR A 12 7.27 -12.84 -24.40
C THR A 12 8.71 -12.94 -24.91
N PHE A 13 9.51 -11.89 -24.74
CA PHE A 13 10.93 -11.88 -25.08
C PHE A 13 11.72 -12.90 -24.27
N MET A 14 11.47 -13.00 -22.96
CA MET A 14 12.13 -14.00 -22.11
C MET A 14 11.78 -15.43 -22.53
N VAL A 15 10.51 -15.69 -22.84
CA VAL A 15 10.08 -17.01 -23.34
C VAL A 15 10.74 -17.33 -24.69
N LEU A 16 10.84 -16.35 -25.58
CA LEU A 16 11.54 -16.51 -26.84
C LEU A 16 13.02 -16.90 -26.64
N LEU A 17 13.70 -16.19 -25.75
CA LEU A 17 15.12 -16.44 -25.46
C LEU A 17 15.32 -17.85 -24.89
N VAL A 18 14.50 -18.27 -23.93
CA VAL A 18 14.55 -19.62 -23.37
C VAL A 18 14.25 -20.67 -24.42
N SER A 19 13.25 -20.43 -25.28
CA SER A 19 12.91 -21.36 -26.36
C SER A 19 14.05 -21.54 -27.38
N ILE A 20 14.73 -20.44 -27.74
CA ILE A 20 15.92 -20.50 -28.61
C ILE A 20 17.04 -21.28 -27.93
N MET A 21 17.32 -21.02 -26.64
CA MET A 21 18.35 -21.75 -25.89
C MET A 21 18.08 -23.24 -25.84
N VAL A 22 16.84 -23.65 -25.58
CA VAL A 22 16.43 -25.06 -25.58
C VAL A 22 16.59 -25.68 -26.96
N LEU A 23 16.17 -24.98 -28.01
CA LEU A 23 16.34 -25.45 -29.39
C LEU A 23 17.81 -25.69 -29.75
N VAL A 24 18.66 -24.71 -29.45
CA VAL A 24 20.11 -24.84 -29.68
C VAL A 24 20.66 -26.03 -28.90
N PHE A 25 20.32 -26.19 -27.65
CA PHE A 25 20.74 -27.31 -26.81
C PHE A 25 20.33 -28.66 -27.41
N VAL A 26 19.08 -28.80 -27.86
CA VAL A 26 18.59 -30.03 -28.50
C VAL A 26 19.32 -30.33 -29.79
N LEU A 27 19.59 -29.29 -30.63
CA LEU A 27 20.33 -29.46 -31.88
C LEU A 27 21.80 -29.86 -31.64
N VAL A 28 22.43 -29.29 -30.61
CA VAL A 28 23.81 -29.64 -30.22
C VAL A 28 23.90 -31.08 -29.74
N ILE A 29 22.98 -31.51 -28.88
CA ILE A 29 22.93 -32.91 -28.40
C ILE A 29 22.69 -33.85 -29.56
N ASN A 30 21.71 -33.54 -30.44
CA ASN A 30 21.40 -34.39 -31.60
C ASN A 30 22.64 -34.56 -32.51
N ARG A 31 23.42 -33.49 -32.70
CA ARG A 31 24.63 -33.57 -33.47
C ARG A 31 25.74 -34.40 -32.82
N HIS A 32 25.87 -34.38 -31.49
CA HIS A 32 26.92 -35.11 -30.77
C HIS A 32 26.57 -36.58 -30.49
N SER A 33 25.28 -36.94 -30.57
CA SER A 33 24.80 -38.28 -30.22
C SER A 33 24.85 -39.27 -31.36
N LEU A 34 25.07 -38.80 -32.60
CA LEU A 34 25.10 -39.64 -33.80
C LEU A 34 26.47 -39.50 -34.48
N PRO A 35 27.04 -40.57 -35.09
CA PRO A 35 28.35 -40.52 -35.78
C PRO A 35 28.30 -39.53 -36.95
N GLU A 36 29.42 -38.78 -37.13
CA GLU A 36 29.52 -37.80 -38.22
C GLU A 36 29.51 -38.44 -39.63
N ASP A 37 30.02 -39.66 -39.74
CA ASP A 37 29.94 -40.46 -40.94
C ASP A 37 29.33 -41.84 -40.63
N PRO A 38 28.06 -42.05 -40.98
CA PRO A 38 27.39 -43.35 -40.78
C PRO A 38 28.07 -44.49 -41.50
N ALA A 39 28.70 -44.22 -42.66
CA ALA A 39 29.39 -45.24 -43.44
C ALA A 39 30.69 -45.69 -42.79
N ALA A 40 31.52 -44.74 -42.32
CA ALA A 40 32.74 -45.06 -41.59
C ALA A 40 32.42 -45.81 -40.28
N TYR A 41 31.43 -45.34 -39.53
CA TYR A 41 31.03 -45.96 -38.26
C TYR A 41 30.44 -47.39 -38.47
N LEU A 42 29.73 -47.61 -39.59
CA LEU A 42 29.27 -48.93 -39.99
C LEU A 42 30.44 -49.92 -40.14
N VAL A 43 31.47 -49.49 -40.82
CA VAL A 43 32.68 -50.28 -41.00
C VAL A 43 33.36 -50.64 -39.69
N ASP A 44 33.53 -49.61 -38.80
CA ASP A 44 34.16 -49.82 -37.50
C ASP A 44 33.39 -50.84 -36.66
N VAL A 45 32.03 -50.75 -36.57
CA VAL A 45 31.21 -51.67 -35.79
C VAL A 45 31.28 -53.08 -36.36
N VAL A 46 31.27 -53.23 -37.67
CA VAL A 46 31.37 -54.56 -38.28
C VAL A 46 32.74 -55.19 -38.10
N ILE A 47 33.84 -54.38 -38.19
CA ILE A 47 35.21 -54.83 -37.93
C ILE A 47 35.38 -55.17 -36.43
N ASP A 48 34.89 -54.34 -35.52
CA ASP A 48 34.89 -54.66 -34.07
C ASP A 48 34.26 -56.05 -33.86
N ASN A 49 33.04 -56.25 -34.35
CA ASN A 49 32.40 -57.57 -34.24
C ASN A 49 33.22 -58.71 -34.90
N ALA A 50 33.91 -58.41 -36.03
CA ALA A 50 34.71 -59.43 -36.68
C ALA A 50 35.96 -59.83 -35.86
N ASN A 51 36.50 -58.88 -35.08
CA ASN A 51 37.64 -59.16 -34.21
C ASN A 51 37.22 -59.84 -32.89
N ASP A 52 35.93 -59.64 -32.46
CA ASP A 52 35.38 -60.20 -31.22
C ASP A 52 34.74 -61.58 -31.40
N VAL A 53 34.71 -62.10 -32.67
CA VAL A 53 34.20 -63.46 -32.94
C VAL A 53 35.17 -64.50 -32.42
N GLU A 54 34.73 -65.27 -31.45
CA GLU A 54 35.43 -66.43 -30.92
C GLU A 54 34.75 -67.73 -31.32
N PHE A 55 35.53 -68.74 -31.63
CA PHE A 55 35.03 -70.09 -32.02
C PHE A 55 35.72 -71.13 -31.12
N ASP A 56 34.95 -71.65 -30.15
CA ASP A 56 35.42 -72.68 -29.23
C ASP A 56 34.60 -73.98 -29.36
N ARG A 57 35.29 -75.10 -29.38
CA ARG A 57 34.70 -76.47 -29.40
C ARG A 57 33.60 -76.72 -30.44
N GLY A 58 33.69 -75.99 -31.57
CA GLY A 58 32.74 -76.25 -32.70
C GLY A 58 31.48 -75.38 -32.69
N THR A 59 31.40 -74.38 -31.79
CA THR A 59 30.31 -73.40 -31.68
C THR A 59 30.86 -71.97 -31.60
N PHE A 60 30.10 -71.02 -32.18
CA PHE A 60 30.40 -69.59 -32.04
C PHE A 60 29.98 -69.11 -30.67
N GLU A 61 30.83 -68.33 -30.01
CA GLU A 61 30.48 -67.58 -28.82
C GLU A 61 29.86 -66.25 -29.24
N TRP A 62 28.65 -65.95 -28.68
CA TRP A 62 27.84 -64.78 -29.08
C TRP A 62 27.83 -63.69 -28.02
N ASP A 63 28.42 -63.91 -26.83
CA ASP A 63 28.23 -63.07 -25.65
C ASP A 63 28.85 -61.69 -25.83
N ASP A 64 29.95 -61.56 -26.57
CA ASP A 64 30.67 -60.27 -26.79
C ASP A 64 30.26 -59.56 -28.09
N LEU A 65 29.38 -60.18 -28.92
CA LEU A 65 28.99 -59.63 -30.21
C LEU A 65 27.84 -58.59 -30.09
N SER A 66 28.05 -57.44 -30.67
CA SER A 66 27.09 -56.36 -30.68
C SER A 66 26.16 -56.44 -31.88
N VAL A 67 24.97 -57.07 -31.73
CA VAL A 67 23.93 -57.11 -32.78
C VAL A 67 23.33 -55.72 -33.10
N TYR A 68 23.41 -54.76 -32.16
CA TYR A 68 23.03 -53.37 -32.37
C TYR A 68 23.92 -52.40 -31.59
N LYS A 69 24.51 -51.42 -32.29
CA LYS A 69 25.34 -50.38 -31.70
C LYS A 69 25.10 -49.03 -32.41
N ARG A 70 24.56 -48.06 -31.74
CA ARG A 70 24.34 -46.67 -32.23
C ARG A 70 23.78 -46.55 -33.65
N GLY A 71 22.73 -47.28 -34.00
CA GLY A 71 22.09 -47.21 -35.31
C GLY A 71 22.64 -48.18 -36.36
N VAL A 72 23.67 -48.93 -36.05
CA VAL A 72 24.18 -50.02 -36.87
C VAL A 72 23.56 -51.34 -36.39
N TYR A 73 22.95 -52.10 -37.29
CA TYR A 73 22.40 -53.42 -37.07
C TYR A 73 23.33 -54.45 -37.69
N CYS A 74 23.80 -55.40 -36.94
CA CYS A 74 24.62 -56.51 -37.41
C CYS A 74 23.84 -57.82 -37.47
N SER A 75 24.02 -58.54 -38.57
CA SER A 75 23.48 -59.86 -38.77
C SER A 75 24.63 -60.83 -39.15
N PHE A 76 24.60 -62.00 -38.59
CA PHE A 76 25.65 -62.99 -38.70
C PHE A 76 25.07 -64.19 -39.49
N TYR A 77 25.84 -64.64 -40.52
CA TYR A 77 25.41 -65.70 -41.40
C TYR A 77 26.53 -66.76 -41.51
N ASN A 78 26.14 -68.01 -41.66
CA ASN A 78 27.10 -69.09 -41.90
C ASN A 78 27.69 -69.01 -43.34
N THR A 79 28.60 -69.94 -43.70
CA THR A 79 29.24 -70.01 -45.03
C THR A 79 28.22 -70.31 -46.16
N ASN A 80 27.06 -70.88 -45.83
CA ASN A 80 26.00 -71.17 -46.80
C ASN A 80 25.03 -69.96 -46.96
N GLY A 81 25.19 -68.94 -46.17
CA GLY A 81 24.30 -67.76 -46.18
C GLY A 81 23.06 -67.91 -45.29
N ASP A 82 23.02 -68.90 -44.41
CA ASP A 82 21.91 -69.06 -43.46
C ASP A 82 22.14 -68.10 -42.27
N LEU A 83 21.05 -67.43 -41.84
CA LEU A 83 21.08 -66.49 -40.74
C LEU A 83 21.27 -67.21 -39.39
N MET A 84 22.29 -66.87 -38.64
CA MET A 84 22.60 -67.46 -37.36
C MET A 84 22.16 -66.52 -36.18
N LEU A 85 22.45 -65.22 -36.28
CA LEU A 85 22.09 -64.20 -35.28
C LEU A 85 21.76 -62.89 -35.96
N SER A 86 20.69 -62.21 -35.56
CA SER A 86 20.36 -60.90 -36.11
C SER A 86 19.57 -60.07 -35.09
N ALA A 87 19.74 -58.75 -35.14
CA ALA A 87 18.91 -57.79 -34.45
C ALA A 87 17.79 -57.22 -35.33
N ASN A 88 17.31 -57.98 -36.35
CA ASN A 88 16.39 -57.46 -37.35
C ASN A 88 15.15 -56.77 -36.75
N LYS A 89 14.99 -55.50 -37.13
CA LYS A 89 13.72 -54.78 -37.03
C LYS A 89 12.93 -55.02 -38.34
N GLU A 90 11.60 -55.09 -38.24
CA GLU A 90 10.76 -55.17 -39.43
C GLU A 90 11.13 -54.15 -40.49
N GLY A 91 11.39 -54.59 -41.71
CA GLY A 91 11.79 -53.79 -42.89
C GLY A 91 13.29 -53.63 -43.09
N MET A 92 14.16 -54.31 -42.32
CA MET A 92 15.61 -54.33 -42.51
C MET A 92 16.14 -55.73 -42.85
N ASP A 93 15.37 -56.52 -43.56
CA ASP A 93 15.85 -57.81 -44.05
C ASP A 93 16.56 -57.66 -45.43
N PHE A 94 17.87 -57.80 -45.38
CA PHE A 94 18.73 -57.74 -46.54
C PHE A 94 19.37 -59.11 -46.84
N SER A 95 18.77 -60.23 -46.38
CA SER A 95 19.28 -61.59 -46.58
C SER A 95 19.31 -62.00 -48.06
N ALA A 96 18.47 -61.36 -48.85
CA ALA A 96 18.43 -61.60 -50.31
C ALA A 96 19.54 -60.94 -51.10
N GLU A 97 20.23 -59.96 -50.48
CA GLU A 97 21.36 -59.23 -51.14
C GLU A 97 22.63 -60.09 -51.15
N PRO A 98 23.38 -60.09 -52.25
CA PRO A 98 24.60 -60.90 -52.35
C PRO A 98 25.65 -60.37 -51.33
N PHE A 99 26.45 -61.29 -50.77
CA PHE A 99 27.59 -60.91 -49.89
C PHE A 99 28.75 -60.39 -50.73
N ILE A 100 29.24 -59.19 -50.42
CA ILE A 100 30.44 -58.60 -51.03
C ILE A 100 31.37 -58.11 -49.92
N ALA A 101 32.41 -58.84 -49.65
CA ALA A 101 33.36 -58.54 -48.59
C ALA A 101 34.03 -57.15 -48.74
N ASN A 102 34.17 -56.45 -47.64
CA ASN A 102 34.94 -55.23 -47.46
C ASN A 102 34.59 -54.07 -48.43
N LYS A 103 33.27 -53.97 -48.78
CA LYS A 103 32.79 -52.91 -49.65
C LYS A 103 31.46 -52.34 -49.12
N ILE A 104 31.44 -51.01 -48.94
CA ILE A 104 30.20 -50.31 -48.61
C ILE A 104 29.33 -50.22 -49.85
N ARG A 105 28.06 -50.57 -49.73
CA ARG A 105 27.05 -50.48 -50.79
C ARG A 105 25.82 -49.72 -50.26
N THR A 106 25.15 -49.00 -51.13
CA THR A 106 23.87 -48.40 -50.85
C THR A 106 22.76 -49.30 -51.41
N VAL A 107 21.80 -49.65 -50.58
CA VAL A 107 20.64 -50.46 -50.96
C VAL A 107 19.37 -49.75 -50.48
N SER A 108 18.36 -49.67 -51.36
CA SER A 108 17.09 -49.05 -51.04
C SER A 108 16.06 -50.12 -50.64
N SER A 109 15.48 -50.00 -49.49
CA SER A 109 14.41 -50.89 -49.02
C SER A 109 13.30 -50.07 -48.34
N GLY A 110 12.06 -50.29 -48.69
CA GLY A 110 10.89 -49.59 -48.08
C GLY A 110 10.90 -48.06 -48.28
N GLY A 111 11.52 -47.56 -49.38
CA GLY A 111 11.61 -46.11 -49.66
C GLY A 111 12.70 -45.35 -48.83
N ARG A 112 13.61 -46.09 -48.23
CA ARG A 112 14.77 -45.55 -47.47
C ARG A 112 16.05 -46.17 -48.01
N ASP A 113 17.11 -45.40 -47.97
CA ASP A 113 18.44 -45.85 -48.40
C ASP A 113 19.27 -46.25 -47.15
N PHE A 114 19.96 -47.40 -47.33
CA PHE A 114 20.78 -48.00 -46.29
C PHE A 114 22.19 -48.24 -46.82
N TYR A 115 23.16 -48.03 -45.94
CA TYR A 115 24.53 -48.54 -46.17
C TYR A 115 24.60 -49.97 -45.68
N LEU A 116 25.12 -50.83 -46.55
CA LEU A 116 25.45 -52.23 -46.30
C LEU A 116 26.97 -52.39 -46.32
N TYR A 117 27.50 -53.07 -45.34
CA TYR A 117 28.89 -53.51 -45.34
C TYR A 117 29.00 -54.92 -44.85
N ASP A 118 29.63 -55.77 -45.64
CA ASP A 118 29.85 -57.17 -45.35
C ASP A 118 31.30 -57.46 -45.10
N THR A 119 31.65 -58.29 -44.13
CA THR A 119 32.98 -58.81 -43.93
C THR A 119 32.88 -60.34 -43.72
N TYR A 120 33.92 -61.03 -44.15
CA TYR A 120 33.99 -62.47 -43.97
C TYR A 120 35.13 -62.77 -43.00
N VAL A 121 34.84 -63.54 -41.96
CA VAL A 121 35.80 -64.01 -40.96
C VAL A 121 36.08 -65.47 -41.29
N ASP A 122 37.33 -65.77 -41.70
CA ASP A 122 37.76 -67.13 -41.99
C ASP A 122 38.37 -67.75 -40.74
N MET A 123 37.91 -68.93 -40.35
CA MET A 123 38.40 -69.71 -39.21
C MET A 123 38.71 -71.13 -39.67
N GLU A 124 39.69 -71.78 -39.04
CA GLU A 124 40.27 -73.03 -39.45
C GLU A 124 39.28 -74.17 -39.80
N LEU A 125 38.04 -74.15 -39.23
CA LEU A 125 37.01 -75.20 -39.43
C LEU A 125 35.68 -74.64 -39.94
N SER A 126 35.46 -73.35 -39.98
CA SER A 126 34.21 -72.68 -40.33
C SER A 126 34.45 -71.27 -40.73
N GLY A 127 33.53 -70.58 -41.40
CA GLY A 127 33.54 -69.17 -41.75
C GLY A 127 32.25 -68.46 -41.36
N LEU A 128 32.34 -67.18 -41.10
CA LEU A 128 31.18 -66.37 -40.70
C LEU A 128 31.11 -65.10 -41.53
N TRP A 129 29.97 -64.83 -42.12
CA TRP A 129 29.65 -63.54 -42.70
C TRP A 129 29.01 -62.63 -41.67
N ILE A 130 29.53 -61.43 -41.54
CA ILE A 130 28.97 -60.38 -40.72
C ILE A 130 28.50 -59.28 -41.64
N ARG A 131 27.21 -59.00 -41.61
CA ARG A 131 26.55 -57.94 -42.36
C ARG A 131 26.10 -56.83 -41.43
N GLY A 132 26.68 -55.66 -41.62
CA GLY A 132 26.21 -54.45 -40.95
C GLY A 132 25.29 -53.65 -41.87
N VAL A 133 24.27 -53.06 -41.26
CA VAL A 133 23.30 -52.19 -41.94
C VAL A 133 23.08 -50.94 -41.14
N THR A 134 23.11 -49.77 -41.78
CA THR A 134 22.72 -48.50 -41.17
C THR A 134 21.99 -47.63 -42.16
N LEU A 135 21.12 -46.71 -41.65
CA LEU A 135 20.44 -45.71 -42.48
C LEU A 135 21.43 -44.69 -43.05
N THR A 136 21.33 -44.40 -44.35
CA THR A 136 22.18 -43.42 -45.04
C THR A 136 21.96 -42.03 -44.47
N ASP A 137 20.70 -41.65 -44.10
CA ASP A 137 20.28 -40.34 -43.66
C ASP A 137 19.74 -40.33 -42.21
N SER A 138 20.47 -40.93 -41.27
CA SER A 138 20.03 -40.97 -39.87
C SER A 138 19.92 -39.58 -39.24
N HIS A 139 20.67 -38.57 -39.73
CA HIS A 139 20.68 -37.20 -39.20
C HIS A 139 19.60 -36.29 -39.76
N GLN A 140 19.28 -36.41 -41.09
CA GLN A 140 18.37 -35.45 -41.73
C GLN A 140 16.94 -35.60 -41.28
N GLY A 141 16.47 -36.84 -41.08
CA GLY A 141 15.06 -37.08 -40.69
C GLY A 141 14.68 -36.54 -39.33
N ILE A 142 15.54 -36.71 -38.32
CA ILE A 142 15.23 -36.25 -36.95
C ILE A 142 15.34 -34.71 -36.85
N THR A 143 16.39 -34.14 -37.47
CA THR A 143 16.60 -32.68 -37.47
C THR A 143 15.47 -31.98 -38.21
N ASP A 144 15.00 -32.50 -39.34
CA ASP A 144 13.85 -31.95 -40.08
C ASP A 144 12.54 -32.02 -39.30
N ILE A 145 12.29 -33.11 -38.58
CA ILE A 145 11.11 -33.24 -37.72
C ILE A 145 11.17 -32.17 -36.59
N ILE A 146 12.32 -32.04 -35.92
CA ILE A 146 12.51 -31.03 -34.87
C ILE A 146 12.28 -29.61 -35.42
N LEU A 147 12.86 -29.28 -36.58
CA LEU A 147 12.70 -27.97 -37.20
C LEU A 147 11.26 -27.67 -37.61
N ARG A 148 10.55 -28.64 -38.25
CA ARG A 148 9.12 -28.51 -38.62
C ARG A 148 8.24 -28.34 -37.38
N LEU A 149 8.46 -29.14 -36.34
CA LEU A 149 7.69 -29.06 -35.11
C LEU A 149 7.93 -27.71 -34.42
N THR A 150 9.19 -27.24 -34.38
CA THR A 150 9.56 -25.93 -33.79
C THR A 150 8.92 -24.79 -34.59
N MET A 151 8.91 -24.85 -35.92
CA MET A 151 8.31 -23.80 -36.77
C MET A 151 6.81 -23.62 -36.51
N VAL A 152 6.09 -24.67 -36.09
CA VAL A 152 4.67 -24.57 -35.74
C VAL A 152 4.47 -24.23 -34.25
N MET A 153 5.21 -24.91 -33.37
CA MET A 153 4.99 -24.78 -31.92
C MET A 153 5.50 -23.45 -31.35
N LEU A 154 6.64 -22.93 -31.84
CA LEU A 154 7.22 -21.69 -31.31
C LEU A 154 6.30 -20.48 -31.49
N PRO A 155 5.74 -20.18 -32.68
CA PRO A 155 4.76 -19.10 -32.84
C PRO A 155 3.52 -19.29 -31.97
N ALA A 156 3.01 -20.52 -31.86
CA ALA A 156 1.85 -20.80 -31.03
C ALA A 156 2.11 -20.49 -29.54
N ILE A 157 3.27 -20.93 -29.01
CA ILE A 157 3.69 -20.63 -27.62
C ILE A 157 3.86 -19.12 -27.42
N LEU A 158 4.45 -18.41 -28.35
CA LEU A 158 4.65 -16.97 -28.26
C LEU A 158 3.32 -16.19 -28.24
N ILE A 159 2.36 -16.60 -29.11
CA ILE A 159 1.02 -15.99 -29.13
C ILE A 159 0.29 -16.25 -27.82
N ILE A 160 0.27 -17.50 -27.35
CA ILE A 160 -0.38 -17.86 -26.08
C ILE A 160 0.24 -17.10 -24.91
N THR A 161 1.57 -17.03 -24.86
CA THR A 161 2.29 -16.31 -23.80
C THR A 161 1.99 -14.82 -23.83
N PHE A 162 1.98 -14.21 -25.03
CA PHE A 162 1.67 -12.78 -25.19
C PHE A 162 0.25 -12.46 -24.77
N LEU A 163 -0.74 -13.23 -25.23
CA LEU A 163 -2.15 -13.05 -24.85
C LEU A 163 -2.37 -13.29 -23.34
N GLY A 164 -1.75 -14.33 -22.80
CA GLY A 164 -1.79 -14.63 -21.36
C GLY A 164 -1.17 -13.51 -20.53
N ALA A 165 -0.01 -13.00 -20.95
CA ALA A 165 0.65 -11.88 -20.26
C ALA A 165 -0.18 -10.60 -20.33
N LEU A 166 -0.82 -10.29 -21.46
CA LEU A 166 -1.74 -9.15 -21.57
C LEU A 166 -2.97 -9.32 -20.67
N TRP A 167 -3.55 -10.51 -20.61
CA TRP A 167 -4.71 -10.79 -19.77
C TRP A 167 -4.38 -10.66 -18.28
N ILE A 168 -3.29 -11.27 -17.82
CA ILE A 168 -2.82 -11.17 -16.44
C ILE A 168 -2.50 -9.70 -16.09
N SER A 169 -1.75 -9.02 -16.96
CA SER A 169 -1.37 -7.63 -16.76
C SER A 169 -2.58 -6.71 -16.64
N SER A 170 -3.57 -6.84 -17.54
CA SER A 170 -4.79 -6.03 -17.51
C SER A 170 -5.58 -6.25 -16.21
N ARG A 171 -5.68 -7.49 -15.73
CA ARG A 171 -6.37 -7.82 -14.49
C ARG A 171 -5.66 -7.28 -13.25
N THR A 172 -4.32 -7.28 -13.26
CA THR A 172 -3.49 -6.81 -12.14
C THR A 172 -3.47 -5.28 -12.03
N PHE A 173 -3.44 -4.56 -13.15
CA PHE A 173 -3.36 -3.09 -13.15
C PHE A 173 -4.71 -2.36 -13.11
N ARG A 174 -5.83 -3.03 -13.38
CA ARG A 174 -7.17 -2.43 -13.33
C ARG A 174 -7.53 -1.79 -11.98
N PRO A 175 -7.18 -2.39 -10.80
CA PRO A 175 -7.41 -1.74 -9.50
C PRO A 175 -6.64 -0.43 -9.34
N ILE A 176 -5.43 -0.34 -9.88
CA ILE A 176 -4.60 0.88 -9.82
C ILE A 176 -5.25 2.01 -10.63
N GLU A 177 -5.78 1.70 -11.81
CA GLU A 177 -6.50 2.68 -12.63
C GLU A 177 -7.70 3.25 -11.85
N LYS A 178 -8.46 2.39 -11.16
CA LYS A 178 -9.56 2.84 -10.31
C LYS A 178 -9.11 3.75 -9.16
N ILE A 179 -7.98 3.41 -8.50
CA ILE A 179 -7.41 4.27 -7.44
C ILE A 179 -7.04 5.64 -7.99
N VAL A 180 -6.37 5.67 -9.16
CA VAL A 180 -5.96 6.92 -9.81
C VAL A 180 -7.16 7.75 -10.27
N GLU A 181 -8.19 7.12 -10.85
CA GLU A 181 -9.42 7.80 -11.26
C GLU A 181 -10.12 8.43 -10.07
N THR A 182 -10.33 7.67 -8.97
CA THR A 182 -10.95 8.20 -7.74
C THR A 182 -10.09 9.28 -7.09
N ALA A 183 -8.75 9.14 -7.10
CA ALA A 183 -7.87 10.18 -6.57
C ALA A 183 -7.90 11.46 -7.42
N ASN A 184 -8.11 11.34 -8.73
CA ASN A 184 -8.22 12.49 -9.64
C ASN A 184 -9.62 13.14 -9.62
N SER A 185 -10.69 12.37 -9.36
CA SER A 185 -12.04 12.95 -9.21
C SER A 185 -12.16 13.83 -7.97
N ILE A 186 -11.31 13.60 -6.95
CA ILE A 186 -11.24 14.39 -5.72
C ILE A 186 -10.53 15.77 -5.91
N ASN A 187 -10.06 16.10 -7.13
CA ASN A 187 -9.40 17.39 -7.40
C ASN A 187 -10.34 18.61 -7.25
N ASP A 188 -11.65 18.43 -7.32
CA ASP A 188 -12.60 19.46 -6.96
C ASP A 188 -12.99 19.27 -5.48
N ALA A 189 -12.54 20.19 -4.62
CA ALA A 189 -12.71 20.17 -3.16
C ALA A 189 -14.17 20.03 -2.67
N ASP A 190 -15.13 19.93 -3.57
CA ASP A 190 -16.56 19.85 -3.27
C ASP A 190 -17.08 18.42 -3.10
N ASP A 191 -16.38 17.37 -3.52
CA ASP A 191 -16.85 15.99 -3.38
C ASP A 191 -15.76 15.02 -2.92
N LEU A 192 -15.52 15.01 -1.60
CA LEU A 192 -14.63 14.07 -0.91
C LEU A 192 -15.33 12.77 -0.48
N THR A 193 -16.59 12.57 -0.90
CA THR A 193 -17.41 11.42 -0.47
C THR A 193 -17.08 10.15 -1.22
N ASP A 194 -16.48 10.24 -2.40
CA ASP A 194 -16.08 9.11 -3.21
C ASP A 194 -15.08 8.22 -2.48
N ARG A 195 -15.29 6.91 -2.58
CA ARG A 195 -14.42 5.88 -1.99
C ARG A 195 -14.02 4.86 -3.04
N ILE A 196 -12.77 4.41 -2.96
CA ILE A 196 -12.24 3.37 -3.85
C ILE A 196 -13.00 2.06 -3.63
N ASN A 197 -13.24 1.70 -2.37
CA ASN A 197 -14.02 0.54 -1.92
C ASN A 197 -13.71 -0.75 -2.72
N LEU A 198 -12.44 -1.12 -2.78
CA LEU A 198 -11.97 -2.26 -3.57
C LEU A 198 -12.28 -3.58 -2.86
N LYS A 199 -13.39 -4.23 -3.23
CA LYS A 199 -13.84 -5.50 -2.64
C LYS A 199 -13.12 -6.72 -3.21
N LYS A 200 -12.62 -6.67 -4.45
CA LYS A 200 -11.98 -7.79 -5.17
C LYS A 200 -10.60 -7.38 -5.69
N GLY A 201 -9.63 -8.32 -5.62
CA GLY A 201 -8.27 -8.08 -6.09
C GLY A 201 -7.21 -8.63 -5.12
N PRO A 202 -5.92 -8.49 -5.44
CA PRO A 202 -4.81 -8.87 -4.58
C PRO A 202 -4.90 -8.22 -3.20
N LYS A 203 -4.39 -8.90 -2.18
CA LYS A 203 -4.44 -8.44 -0.77
C LYS A 203 -3.77 -7.08 -0.62
N GLU A 204 -2.65 -6.89 -1.27
CA GLU A 204 -1.84 -5.65 -1.25
C GLU A 204 -2.62 -4.46 -1.83
N MET A 205 -3.33 -4.68 -2.93
CA MET A 205 -4.17 -3.65 -3.57
C MET A 205 -5.37 -3.27 -2.70
N ARG A 206 -5.97 -4.23 -2.00
CA ARG A 206 -7.06 -3.95 -1.05
C ARG A 206 -6.56 -3.18 0.17
N GLN A 207 -5.37 -3.49 0.69
CA GLN A 207 -4.75 -2.74 1.77
C GLN A 207 -4.43 -1.30 1.36
N LEU A 208 -3.88 -1.12 0.15
CA LEU A 208 -3.60 0.20 -0.40
C LEU A 208 -4.88 1.02 -0.56
N ALA A 209 -5.91 0.46 -1.19
CA ALA A 209 -7.20 1.11 -1.34
C ALA A 209 -7.81 1.50 0.01
N GLY A 210 -7.80 0.60 1.02
CA GLY A 210 -8.28 0.91 2.35
C GLY A 210 -7.47 1.98 3.09
N SER A 211 -6.18 2.13 2.77
CA SER A 211 -5.36 3.23 3.33
C SER A 211 -5.73 4.57 2.70
N PHE A 212 -6.01 4.60 1.38
CA PHE A 212 -6.54 5.79 0.71
C PHE A 212 -7.94 6.16 1.22
N ASP A 213 -8.84 5.17 1.37
CA ASP A 213 -10.19 5.43 1.89
C ASP A 213 -10.15 6.07 3.29
N ARG A 214 -9.25 5.60 4.18
CA ARG A 214 -9.03 6.22 5.51
C ARG A 214 -8.43 7.62 5.42
N MET A 215 -7.55 7.86 4.45
CA MET A 215 -6.99 9.18 4.21
C MET A 215 -8.08 10.15 3.73
N PHE A 216 -8.91 9.74 2.78
CA PHE A 216 -10.05 10.53 2.30
C PHE A 216 -11.07 10.83 3.40
N GLU A 217 -11.39 9.86 4.25
CA GLU A 217 -12.27 10.08 5.41
C GLU A 217 -11.72 11.14 6.37
N ARG A 218 -10.39 11.15 6.59
CA ARG A 218 -9.75 12.19 7.41
C ARG A 218 -9.79 13.56 6.74
N LEU A 219 -9.53 13.62 5.44
CA LEU A 219 -9.59 14.86 4.67
C LEU A 219 -11.01 15.42 4.66
N GLU A 220 -12.02 14.60 4.40
CA GLU A 220 -13.45 14.99 4.44
C GLU A 220 -13.80 15.64 5.78
N LYS A 221 -13.47 14.97 6.91
CA LYS A 221 -13.71 15.51 8.25
C LYS A 221 -12.99 16.84 8.49
N LEU A 222 -11.78 17.01 7.97
CA LEU A 222 -11.04 18.27 8.08
C LEU A 222 -11.70 19.39 7.26
N PHE A 223 -12.09 19.11 6.03
CA PHE A 223 -12.78 20.10 5.18
C PHE A 223 -14.17 20.46 5.72
N GLU A 224 -14.93 19.49 6.21
CA GLU A 224 -16.22 19.76 6.88
C GLU A 224 -16.03 20.68 8.09
N ALA A 225 -15.03 20.39 8.93
CA ALA A 225 -14.71 21.23 10.09
C ALA A 225 -14.28 22.64 9.69
N GLU A 226 -13.49 22.80 8.61
CA GLU A 226 -13.06 24.11 8.09
C GLU A 226 -14.24 24.89 7.48
N ARG A 227 -15.10 24.22 6.69
CA ARG A 227 -16.29 24.83 6.10
C ARG A 227 -17.27 25.31 7.19
N GLN A 228 -17.49 24.47 8.21
CA GLN A 228 -18.31 24.83 9.35
C GLN A 228 -17.72 26.02 10.09
N PHE A 229 -16.43 26.01 10.38
CA PHE A 229 -15.70 27.12 11.00
C PHE A 229 -15.86 28.44 10.24
N THR A 230 -15.70 28.42 8.93
CA THR A 230 -15.82 29.62 8.08
C THR A 230 -17.27 30.14 8.05
N SER A 231 -18.25 29.24 8.01
CA SER A 231 -19.66 29.56 8.07
C SER A 231 -20.01 30.23 9.41
N ASP A 232 -19.62 29.58 10.51
CA ASP A 232 -19.95 30.05 11.86
C ASP A 232 -19.27 31.39 12.18
N ALA A 233 -17.99 31.55 11.80
CA ALA A 233 -17.27 32.82 11.93
C ALA A 233 -17.97 33.95 11.14
N SER A 234 -18.46 33.65 9.93
CA SER A 234 -19.20 34.60 9.11
C SER A 234 -20.54 35.00 9.76
N HIS A 235 -21.22 34.06 10.36
CA HIS A 235 -22.48 34.33 11.07
C HIS A 235 -22.24 35.17 12.32
N GLU A 236 -21.24 34.83 13.15
CA GLU A 236 -20.91 35.56 14.38
C GLU A 236 -20.37 36.97 14.13
N LEU A 237 -19.72 37.25 12.99
CA LEU A 237 -19.30 38.58 12.58
C LEU A 237 -20.44 39.38 11.95
N ARG A 238 -21.42 38.75 11.29
CA ARG A 238 -22.54 39.43 10.64
C ARG A 238 -23.47 40.08 11.65
N THR A 239 -23.76 39.42 12.78
CA THR A 239 -24.67 39.91 13.80
C THR A 239 -24.23 41.27 14.38
N PRO A 240 -23.03 41.42 14.97
CA PRO A 240 -22.60 42.72 15.50
C PRO A 240 -22.49 43.80 14.40
N THR A 241 -22.07 43.40 13.18
CA THR A 241 -22.04 44.33 12.03
C THR A 241 -23.41 44.89 11.71
N SER A 242 -24.45 44.04 11.73
CA SER A 242 -25.82 44.44 11.45
C SER A 242 -26.37 45.38 12.57
N VAL A 243 -25.99 45.13 13.84
CA VAL A 243 -26.36 46.00 14.96
C VAL A 243 -25.69 47.38 14.82
N ILE A 244 -24.42 47.42 14.50
CA ILE A 244 -23.68 48.69 14.23
C ILE A 244 -24.37 49.49 13.13
N LEU A 245 -24.70 48.84 12.01
CA LEU A 245 -25.38 49.49 10.89
C LEU A 245 -26.76 50.01 11.28
N ALA A 246 -27.52 49.23 12.08
CA ALA A 246 -28.82 49.64 12.56
C ALA A 246 -28.74 50.84 13.52
N GLU A 247 -27.77 50.87 14.44
CA GLU A 247 -27.53 52.03 15.34
C GLU A 247 -27.11 53.27 14.56
N CYS A 248 -26.25 53.13 13.57
CA CYS A 248 -25.88 54.23 12.65
C CYS A 248 -27.07 54.76 11.86
N ASP A 249 -27.92 53.89 11.38
CA ASP A 249 -29.14 54.24 10.65
C ASP A 249 -30.18 54.90 11.61
N HIS A 250 -30.30 54.37 12.83
CA HIS A 250 -31.12 54.94 13.86
C HIS A 250 -30.70 56.37 14.23
N ALA A 251 -29.37 56.61 14.39
CA ALA A 251 -28.83 57.91 14.67
C ALA A 251 -29.01 58.94 13.51
N LYS A 252 -29.10 58.51 12.25
CA LYS A 252 -29.24 59.34 11.09
C LYS A 252 -30.65 59.72 10.70
N ARG A 253 -31.69 58.98 11.12
CA ARG A 253 -33.10 59.14 10.66
C ARG A 253 -33.77 60.40 11.12
N LYS A 254 -33.37 60.99 12.26
CA LYS A 254 -33.94 62.24 12.81
C LYS A 254 -32.95 62.87 13.76
N ASP A 255 -33.11 64.17 14.03
CA ASP A 255 -32.35 64.88 15.07
C ASP A 255 -32.65 64.25 16.42
N ARG A 256 -31.59 64.02 17.23
CA ARG A 256 -31.64 63.38 18.53
C ARG A 256 -31.00 64.24 19.59
N THR A 257 -31.28 63.93 20.86
CA THR A 257 -30.55 64.57 21.98
C THR A 257 -29.12 64.09 22.04
N ALA A 258 -28.24 64.86 22.71
CA ALA A 258 -26.85 64.46 22.92
C ALA A 258 -26.73 63.13 23.68
N GLU A 259 -27.65 62.86 24.60
CA GLU A 259 -27.74 61.64 25.39
C GLU A 259 -28.05 60.42 24.50
N GLU A 260 -29.05 60.56 23.60
CA GLU A 260 -29.45 59.51 22.66
C GLU A 260 -28.27 59.17 21.68
N TYR A 261 -27.51 60.18 21.21
CA TYR A 261 -26.30 59.95 20.39
C TYR A 261 -25.22 59.22 21.16
N LEU A 262 -24.98 59.59 22.44
CA LEU A 262 -23.98 58.92 23.30
C LEU A 262 -24.38 57.44 23.56
N GLU A 263 -25.65 57.17 23.76
CA GLU A 263 -26.13 55.78 23.90
C GLU A 263 -25.88 54.95 22.64
N SER A 264 -26.24 55.48 21.46
CA SER A 264 -25.97 54.80 20.20
C SER A 264 -24.48 54.58 19.94
N ILE A 265 -23.64 55.59 20.28
CA ILE A 265 -22.18 55.44 20.21
C ILE A 265 -21.69 54.35 21.16
N GLY A 266 -22.21 54.30 22.40
CA GLY A 266 -21.89 53.27 23.36
C GLY A 266 -22.22 51.84 22.85
N HIS A 267 -23.40 51.66 22.21
CA HIS A 267 -23.78 50.41 21.59
C HIS A 267 -22.82 50.03 20.43
N ILE A 268 -22.49 50.97 19.57
CA ILE A 268 -21.51 50.77 18.47
C ILE A 268 -20.15 50.38 19.01
N GLU A 269 -19.66 51.05 20.03
CA GLU A 269 -18.38 50.75 20.68
C GLU A 269 -18.38 49.35 21.29
N ALA A 270 -19.43 48.96 22.00
CA ALA A 270 -19.57 47.61 22.56
C ALA A 270 -19.56 46.52 21.49
N GLN A 271 -20.26 46.72 20.37
CA GLN A 271 -20.20 45.75 19.24
C GLN A 271 -18.83 45.72 18.55
N GLY A 272 -18.13 46.87 18.43
CA GLY A 272 -16.78 46.94 17.91
C GLY A 272 -15.76 46.19 18.78
N GLN A 273 -15.85 46.33 20.10
CA GLN A 273 -15.03 45.58 21.06
C GLN A 273 -15.29 44.09 21.00
N ARG A 274 -16.59 43.68 20.89
CA ARG A 274 -16.99 42.28 20.73
C ARG A 274 -16.41 41.67 19.46
N MET A 275 -16.45 42.40 18.34
CA MET A 275 -15.84 41.95 17.08
C MET A 275 -14.33 41.77 17.18
N SER A 276 -13.64 42.74 17.83
CA SER A 276 -12.19 42.68 18.05
C SER A 276 -11.82 41.43 18.87
N ALA A 277 -12.53 41.19 19.97
CA ALA A 277 -12.32 40.01 20.81
C ALA A 277 -12.51 38.70 20.02
N LEU A 278 -13.58 38.59 19.21
CA LEU A 278 -13.87 37.45 18.37
C LEU A 278 -12.74 37.19 17.35
N ILE A 279 -12.26 38.24 16.67
CA ILE A 279 -11.14 38.17 15.73
C ILE A 279 -9.87 37.65 16.42
N GLU A 280 -9.56 38.17 17.62
CA GLU A 280 -8.40 37.74 18.41
C GLU A 280 -8.51 36.26 18.84
N GLU A 281 -9.73 35.81 19.19
CA GLU A 281 -9.99 34.40 19.50
C GLU A 281 -9.76 33.51 18.28
N LEU A 282 -10.29 33.87 17.10
CA LEU A 282 -10.13 33.16 15.85
C LEU A 282 -8.65 33.06 15.42
N LEU A 283 -7.94 34.22 15.47
CA LEU A 283 -6.52 34.26 15.17
C LEU A 283 -5.69 33.45 16.17
N GLY A 284 -6.10 33.42 17.44
CA GLY A 284 -5.45 32.62 18.48
C GLY A 284 -5.53 31.12 18.16
N ILE A 285 -6.71 30.62 17.80
CA ILE A 285 -6.93 29.21 17.43
C ILE A 285 -6.08 28.84 16.20
N THR A 286 -6.13 29.65 15.14
CA THR A 286 -5.38 29.36 13.91
C THR A 286 -3.87 29.38 14.12
N ARG A 287 -3.35 30.27 14.96
CA ARG A 287 -1.92 30.32 15.30
C ARG A 287 -1.46 29.13 16.12
N LEU A 288 -2.30 28.60 17.02
CA LEU A 288 -1.99 27.38 17.77
C LEU A 288 -1.85 26.16 16.85
N GLN A 289 -2.68 26.06 15.82
CA GLN A 289 -2.63 24.98 14.82
C GLN A 289 -1.40 25.06 13.90
N GLN A 290 -0.77 26.24 13.75
CA GLN A 290 0.44 26.42 12.93
C GLN A 290 1.74 25.97 13.61
N GLY A 291 1.69 25.58 14.88
CA GLY A 291 2.81 24.95 15.59
C GLY A 291 3.56 25.81 16.62
N THR A 292 4.55 25.19 17.27
CA THR A 292 5.20 25.68 18.49
C THR A 292 6.20 26.84 18.30
N GLU A 293 6.59 27.20 17.08
CA GLU A 293 7.62 28.23 16.87
C GLU A 293 7.25 29.59 17.42
N LYS A 294 5.96 29.94 17.45
CA LYS A 294 5.48 31.24 17.98
C LYS A 294 5.22 31.25 19.50
N TYR A 295 5.05 30.07 20.11
CA TYR A 295 4.69 29.91 21.51
C TYR A 295 5.67 28.96 22.21
N PRO A 296 6.90 29.40 22.50
CA PRO A 296 7.88 28.53 23.12
C PRO A 296 7.42 28.06 24.50
N LEU A 297 7.53 26.75 24.75
CA LEU A 297 7.30 26.18 26.06
C LEU A 297 8.55 26.44 26.94
N ARG A 298 8.34 26.91 28.16
CA ARG A 298 9.42 27.14 29.15
C ARG A 298 9.12 26.33 30.40
N LYS A 299 10.15 25.69 30.94
CA LYS A 299 10.07 25.01 32.23
C LYS A 299 9.94 26.07 33.34
N GLY A 300 8.94 25.96 34.19
CA GLY A 300 8.65 26.89 35.25
C GLY A 300 7.82 26.28 36.38
N ASP A 301 7.73 27.00 37.50
CA ASP A 301 6.84 26.66 38.60
C ASP A 301 5.40 26.95 38.18
N PHE A 302 4.66 25.88 37.96
CA PHE A 302 3.28 25.95 37.50
C PHE A 302 2.32 26.30 38.64
N SER A 303 2.64 25.93 39.86
CA SER A 303 1.87 26.29 41.07
C SER A 303 1.88 27.78 41.32
N GLU A 304 3.06 28.40 41.36
CA GLU A 304 3.21 29.85 41.51
C GLU A 304 2.51 30.60 40.37
N PHE A 305 2.69 30.12 39.13
CA PHE A 305 2.08 30.75 37.94
C PHE A 305 0.54 30.72 37.99
N VAL A 306 -0.06 29.58 38.34
CA VAL A 306 -1.53 29.43 38.48
C VAL A 306 -2.04 30.33 39.60
N ASN A 307 -1.34 30.37 40.74
CA ASN A 307 -1.70 31.24 41.87
C ASN A 307 -1.76 32.71 41.46
N LEU A 308 -0.67 33.24 40.89
CA LEU A 308 -0.57 34.66 40.48
C LEU A 308 -1.60 35.00 39.39
N THR A 309 -1.83 34.07 38.43
CA THR A 309 -2.83 34.28 37.36
C THR A 309 -4.24 34.33 37.91
N THR A 310 -4.56 33.51 38.91
CA THR A 310 -5.88 33.47 39.54
C THR A 310 -6.14 34.66 40.44
N GLU A 311 -5.13 35.10 41.21
CA GLU A 311 -5.21 36.33 42.03
C GLU A 311 -5.42 37.59 41.17
N GLY A 312 -4.85 37.61 39.96
CA GLY A 312 -5.02 38.72 39.02
C GLY A 312 -6.36 38.70 38.25
N PHE A 313 -7.18 37.69 38.44
CA PHE A 313 -8.47 37.57 37.74
C PHE A 313 -9.53 38.51 38.37
N VAL A 314 -10.12 39.37 37.54
CA VAL A 314 -11.24 40.22 37.93
C VAL A 314 -12.48 39.78 37.10
N PRO A 315 -13.50 39.26 37.75
CA PRO A 315 -14.72 38.86 37.05
C PRO A 315 -15.50 40.09 36.52
N GLN A 316 -16.03 39.96 35.30
CA GLN A 316 -16.84 41.03 34.69
C GLN A 316 -18.16 41.29 35.48
N ASP A 317 -18.75 40.19 36.02
CA ASP A 317 -19.92 40.25 36.88
C ASP A 317 -19.71 39.28 38.06
N ASN A 318 -19.60 39.83 39.27
CA ASN A 318 -19.27 39.03 40.45
C ASN A 318 -20.46 38.31 41.05
N ARG A 319 -21.70 38.73 40.88
CA ARG A 319 -22.95 38.16 41.45
C ARG A 319 -22.80 37.51 42.84
N GLY A 320 -21.88 38.03 43.67
CA GLY A 320 -21.61 37.51 45.01
C GLY A 320 -20.89 36.13 45.04
N ILE A 321 -20.31 35.69 43.94
CA ILE A 321 -19.65 34.39 43.86
C ILE A 321 -18.29 34.43 44.56
N ARG A 322 -18.01 33.47 45.43
CA ARG A 322 -16.74 33.37 46.16
C ARG A 322 -15.73 32.51 45.37
N LEU A 323 -14.49 33.01 45.22
CA LEU A 323 -13.42 32.25 44.67
C LEU A 323 -12.63 31.54 45.79
N GLU A 324 -12.46 30.24 45.67
CA GLU A 324 -11.68 29.39 46.57
C GLU A 324 -10.50 28.81 45.79
N MET A 325 -9.29 28.81 46.42
CA MET A 325 -8.08 28.25 45.77
C MET A 325 -7.51 27.13 46.66
N ASP A 326 -7.12 26.02 46.01
CA ASP A 326 -6.52 24.83 46.62
C ASP A 326 -5.38 24.33 45.69
N ILE A 327 -4.23 25.00 45.80
CA ILE A 327 -3.10 24.83 44.91
C ILE A 327 -1.99 24.07 45.65
N GLU A 328 -1.60 22.90 45.14
CA GLU A 328 -0.47 22.12 45.61
C GLU A 328 0.85 22.80 45.16
N ASP A 329 1.78 23.05 46.08
CA ASP A 329 3.04 23.73 45.82
C ASP A 329 4.04 22.85 45.06
N GLY A 330 4.93 23.48 44.29
CA GLY A 330 6.10 22.86 43.69
C GLY A 330 5.83 22.02 42.46
N ILE A 331 4.68 22.20 41.81
CA ILE A 331 4.38 21.53 40.53
C ILE A 331 5.11 22.26 39.39
N THR A 332 6.01 21.55 38.72
CA THR A 332 6.80 22.12 37.62
C THR A 332 6.34 21.52 36.29
N CYS A 333 6.02 22.40 35.33
CA CYS A 333 5.61 22.03 33.98
C CYS A 333 6.45 22.78 32.93
N SER A 334 6.40 22.29 31.67
CA SER A 334 6.86 23.05 30.52
C SER A 334 5.64 23.66 29.83
N PHE A 335 5.50 24.99 29.93
CA PHE A 335 4.30 25.67 29.44
C PHE A 335 4.61 27.04 28.83
N ASN A 336 3.63 27.54 28.06
CA ASN A 336 3.59 28.93 27.60
C ASN A 336 2.66 29.75 28.51
N ALA A 337 3.22 30.73 29.21
CA ALA A 337 2.51 31.55 30.20
C ALA A 337 1.27 32.24 29.62
N SER A 338 1.39 32.87 28.44
CA SER A 338 0.27 33.58 27.81
C SER A 338 -0.91 32.67 27.46
N LEU A 339 -0.61 31.47 26.95
CA LEU A 339 -1.65 30.48 26.59
C LEU A 339 -2.33 29.91 27.82
N ILE A 340 -1.57 29.52 28.84
CA ILE A 340 -2.14 29.00 30.10
C ILE A 340 -2.97 30.05 30.83
N SER A 341 -2.49 31.32 30.92
CA SER A 341 -3.33 32.41 31.45
C SER A 341 -4.66 32.50 30.74
N ARG A 342 -4.65 32.44 29.40
CA ARG A 342 -5.88 32.48 28.57
C ARG A 342 -6.81 31.31 28.87
N ALA A 343 -6.27 30.12 29.07
CA ALA A 343 -7.08 28.95 29.43
C ALA A 343 -7.72 29.12 30.83
N ILE A 344 -6.95 29.57 31.80
CA ILE A 344 -7.45 29.85 33.16
C ILE A 344 -8.56 30.89 33.14
N TYR A 345 -8.34 32.03 32.44
CA TYR A 345 -9.33 33.07 32.30
C TYR A 345 -10.63 32.58 31.67
N ASN A 346 -10.55 31.80 30.59
CA ASN A 346 -11.73 31.23 29.94
C ASN A 346 -12.51 30.29 30.86
N LEU A 347 -11.83 29.43 31.62
CA LEU A 347 -12.48 28.57 32.60
C LEU A 347 -13.14 29.31 33.76
N LEU A 348 -12.43 30.31 34.31
CA LEU A 348 -12.95 31.15 35.37
C LEU A 348 -14.14 32.00 34.90
N GLN A 349 -14.03 32.66 33.74
CA GLN A 349 -15.14 33.42 33.17
C GLN A 349 -16.42 32.55 32.98
N ASN A 350 -16.26 31.32 32.46
CA ASN A 350 -17.38 30.40 32.34
C ASN A 350 -17.99 30.02 33.70
N ALA A 351 -17.13 29.75 34.72
CA ALA A 351 -17.60 29.42 36.06
C ALA A 351 -18.35 30.59 36.71
N TYR A 352 -17.94 31.83 36.53
CA TYR A 352 -18.67 33.03 37.01
C TYR A 352 -19.94 33.30 36.21
N LYS A 353 -19.89 33.10 34.89
CA LYS A 353 -21.03 33.35 34.00
C LYS A 353 -22.18 32.39 34.28
N TYR A 354 -21.89 31.10 34.44
CA TYR A 354 -22.88 30.04 34.59
C TYR A 354 -23.08 29.59 36.05
N GLY A 355 -22.27 30.08 36.95
CA GLY A 355 -22.36 29.87 38.40
C GLY A 355 -23.69 30.40 39.01
N SER A 356 -24.11 29.86 40.13
CA SER A 356 -25.26 30.36 40.88
C SER A 356 -24.93 31.66 41.60
N GLU A 357 -25.91 32.58 41.73
CA GLU A 357 -25.76 33.79 42.55
C GLU A 357 -25.41 33.41 43.97
N ASN A 358 -24.47 34.21 44.59
CA ASN A 358 -23.92 33.95 45.92
C ASN A 358 -23.30 32.52 46.05
N GLY A 359 -22.93 31.92 44.94
CA GLY A 359 -22.33 30.60 44.87
C GLY A 359 -20.82 30.57 45.15
N PHE A 360 -20.17 29.55 44.63
CA PHE A 360 -18.71 29.44 44.72
C PHE A 360 -18.08 28.97 43.41
N VAL A 361 -16.85 29.40 43.18
CA VAL A 361 -15.94 28.86 42.17
C VAL A 361 -14.70 28.37 42.92
N LYS A 362 -14.35 27.08 42.78
CA LYS A 362 -13.14 26.50 43.37
C LYS A 362 -12.18 26.15 42.28
N LEU A 363 -10.98 26.80 42.32
CA LEU A 363 -9.85 26.41 41.49
C LEU A 363 -8.90 25.52 42.31
N SER A 364 -8.57 24.37 41.81
CA SER A 364 -7.58 23.49 42.44
C SER A 364 -6.55 23.00 41.46
N LEU A 365 -5.30 22.91 41.91
CA LEU A 365 -4.20 22.35 41.14
C LEU A 365 -3.55 21.23 41.95
N LYS A 366 -3.47 20.04 41.38
CA LYS A 366 -2.90 18.85 42.03
C LYS A 366 -2.06 18.04 41.04
N LYS A 367 -1.08 17.33 41.60
CA LYS A 367 -0.30 16.36 40.84
C LYS A 367 -1.03 15.04 40.78
N ASP A 368 -1.23 14.48 39.57
CA ASP A 368 -1.82 13.17 39.33
C ASP A 368 -0.88 12.36 38.39
N GLY A 369 -0.10 11.47 38.97
CA GLY A 369 0.92 10.71 38.26
C GLY A 369 1.95 11.58 37.56
N VAL A 370 1.93 11.58 36.22
CA VAL A 370 2.83 12.38 35.37
C VAL A 370 2.20 13.69 34.84
N MET A 371 1.01 14.04 35.36
CA MET A 371 0.24 15.18 34.93
C MET A 371 0.03 16.16 36.09
N ALA A 372 0.02 17.46 35.78
CA ALA A 372 -0.57 18.49 36.59
C ALA A 372 -2.05 18.63 36.17
N VAL A 373 -2.96 18.58 37.12
CA VAL A 373 -4.41 18.66 36.90
C VAL A 373 -4.95 19.94 37.53
N LEU A 374 -5.33 20.89 36.71
CA LEU A 374 -6.01 22.10 37.09
C LEU A 374 -7.52 21.91 36.97
N ASN A 375 -8.26 22.01 38.06
CA ASN A 375 -9.71 21.92 38.09
C ASN A 375 -10.32 23.26 38.42
N VAL A 376 -11.36 23.62 37.66
CA VAL A 376 -12.23 24.76 37.97
C VAL A 376 -13.65 24.21 38.21
N LYS A 377 -14.13 24.30 39.43
CA LYS A 377 -15.44 23.80 39.85
C LYS A 377 -16.36 24.97 40.16
N ASP A 378 -17.60 24.90 39.65
CA ASP A 378 -18.70 25.81 39.95
C ASP A 378 -19.91 25.04 40.53
N ASN A 379 -20.83 25.76 41.11
CA ASN A 379 -22.11 25.24 41.57
C ASN A 379 -23.30 25.79 40.72
N GLY A 380 -23.07 25.99 39.45
CA GLY A 380 -24.00 26.59 38.52
C GLY A 380 -25.04 25.65 37.94
N ILE A 381 -25.54 26.00 36.76
CA ILE A 381 -26.64 25.29 36.08
C ILE A 381 -26.26 23.86 35.66
N GLY A 382 -24.99 23.53 35.54
CA GLY A 382 -24.50 22.25 35.03
C GLY A 382 -24.77 22.03 33.55
N ILE A 383 -24.31 20.88 33.03
CA ILE A 383 -24.31 20.53 31.59
C ILE A 383 -24.94 19.15 31.43
N ALA A 384 -25.90 19.04 30.50
CA ALA A 384 -26.53 17.78 30.17
C ALA A 384 -25.52 16.77 29.58
N PRO A 385 -25.63 15.46 29.85
CA PRO A 385 -24.67 14.46 29.38
C PRO A 385 -24.44 14.47 27.85
N GLU A 386 -25.52 14.69 27.08
CA GLU A 386 -25.48 14.77 25.62
C GLU A 386 -24.67 15.95 25.05
N ASP A 387 -24.40 16.95 25.88
CA ASP A 387 -23.72 18.18 25.48
C ASP A 387 -22.26 18.23 25.97
N GLN A 388 -21.86 17.37 26.91
CA GLN A 388 -20.50 17.39 27.49
C GLN A 388 -19.37 17.14 26.48
N GLU A 389 -19.62 16.43 25.40
CA GLU A 389 -18.67 16.29 24.30
C GLU A 389 -18.72 17.49 23.34
N LYS A 390 -19.88 18.10 23.17
CA LYS A 390 -20.12 19.19 22.23
C LYS A 390 -19.56 20.54 22.70
N ILE A 391 -19.55 20.78 24.03
CA ILE A 391 -19.07 22.04 24.59
C ILE A 391 -17.62 22.41 24.18
N TRP A 392 -16.83 21.43 23.74
CA TRP A 392 -15.47 21.62 23.26
C TRP A 392 -15.39 21.96 21.77
N GLN A 393 -16.55 21.95 21.06
CA GLN A 393 -16.64 22.33 19.66
C GLN A 393 -16.66 23.87 19.55
N ARG A 394 -16.11 24.37 18.45
CA ARG A 394 -16.08 25.81 18.15
C ARG A 394 -17.51 26.31 17.96
N PHE A 395 -17.80 27.52 18.45
CA PHE A 395 -19.10 28.19 18.34
C PHE A 395 -20.28 27.45 18.98
N TRP A 396 -20.03 26.37 19.74
CA TRP A 396 -21.12 25.66 20.41
C TRP A 396 -21.66 26.43 21.61
N GLN A 397 -22.98 26.52 21.70
CA GLN A 397 -23.72 27.14 22.80
C GLN A 397 -24.95 26.30 23.12
N ALA A 398 -25.26 26.12 24.43
CA ALA A 398 -26.42 25.33 24.87
C ALA A 398 -27.76 25.95 24.49
N ASP A 399 -27.85 27.29 24.43
CA ASP A 399 -29.05 28.05 24.07
C ASP A 399 -28.62 29.33 23.33
N PRO A 400 -28.78 29.37 21.99
CA PRO A 400 -28.48 30.57 21.19
C PRO A 400 -29.33 31.79 21.53
N SER A 401 -30.56 31.57 22.08
CA SER A 401 -31.48 32.63 22.40
C SER A 401 -31.14 33.41 23.69
N ARG A 402 -30.29 32.85 24.53
CA ARG A 402 -29.74 33.52 25.73
C ARG A 402 -28.46 34.30 25.44
N GLY A 403 -28.11 34.48 24.18
CA GLY A 403 -26.90 35.16 23.68
C GLY A 403 -26.82 36.65 23.93
N GLU A 404 -27.73 37.27 24.68
CA GLU A 404 -27.62 38.68 25.12
C GLU A 404 -26.36 38.97 25.93
N ASN A 405 -25.69 37.95 26.48
CA ASN A 405 -24.46 38.11 27.31
C ASN A 405 -23.15 37.66 26.59
N GLY A 406 -23.07 37.81 25.28
CA GLY A 406 -21.79 38.02 24.61
C GLY A 406 -20.74 36.86 24.54
N SER A 407 -21.09 35.59 24.72
CA SER A 407 -20.09 34.51 24.52
C SER A 407 -20.04 34.04 23.09
N SER A 408 -18.84 33.99 22.55
CA SER A 408 -18.55 33.54 21.16
C SER A 408 -18.69 32.02 20.95
N GLY A 409 -18.78 31.22 22.02
CA GLY A 409 -18.66 29.75 21.93
C GLY A 409 -17.26 29.25 21.58
N LEU A 410 -16.25 30.12 21.60
CA LEU A 410 -14.86 29.80 21.29
C LEU A 410 -13.99 29.52 22.52
N GLY A 411 -14.42 30.00 23.73
CA GLY A 411 -13.58 29.94 24.93
C GLY A 411 -13.18 28.52 25.33
N LEU A 412 -14.13 27.56 25.40
CA LEU A 412 -13.82 26.16 25.75
C LEU A 412 -13.06 25.42 24.63
N ALA A 413 -13.37 25.72 23.38
CA ALA A 413 -12.59 25.19 22.24
C ALA A 413 -11.13 25.66 22.32
N MET A 414 -10.90 26.94 22.72
CA MET A 414 -9.55 27.47 22.94
C MET A 414 -8.85 26.74 24.10
N VAL A 415 -9.53 26.46 25.20
CA VAL A 415 -8.96 25.69 26.33
C VAL A 415 -8.49 24.32 25.87
N LYS A 416 -9.29 23.63 25.03
CA LYS A 416 -8.93 22.33 24.46
C LYS A 416 -7.70 22.44 23.57
N GLU A 417 -7.67 23.37 22.63
CA GLU A 417 -6.51 23.57 21.72
C GLU A 417 -5.22 23.91 22.52
N ILE A 418 -5.34 24.72 23.59
CA ILE A 418 -4.22 25.03 24.49
C ILE A 418 -3.74 23.78 25.21
N ALA A 419 -4.64 22.94 25.73
CA ALA A 419 -4.28 21.69 26.38
C ALA A 419 -3.52 20.75 25.41
N GLU A 420 -4.08 20.52 24.21
CA GLU A 420 -3.49 19.70 23.18
C GLU A 420 -2.13 20.23 22.73
N PHE A 421 -1.99 21.55 22.59
CA PHE A 421 -0.71 22.19 22.27
C PHE A 421 0.39 21.89 23.31
N HIS A 422 0.01 21.75 24.59
CA HIS A 422 0.92 21.39 25.68
C HIS A 422 1.09 19.88 25.86
N GLY A 423 0.53 19.05 24.95
CA GLY A 423 0.54 17.58 25.06
C GLY A 423 -0.37 17.03 26.17
N GLY A 424 -1.32 17.85 26.58
CA GLY A 424 -2.29 17.53 27.63
C GLY A 424 -3.69 17.21 27.09
N SER A 425 -4.69 17.32 27.96
CA SER A 425 -6.09 17.06 27.62
C SER A 425 -7.04 17.86 28.52
N VAL A 426 -8.32 17.92 28.09
CA VAL A 426 -9.41 18.51 28.87
C VAL A 426 -10.50 17.49 29.16
N SER A 427 -11.23 17.67 30.23
CA SER A 427 -12.43 16.90 30.54
C SER A 427 -13.42 17.73 31.36
N VAL A 428 -14.68 17.32 31.40
CA VAL A 428 -15.73 17.91 32.23
C VAL A 428 -16.47 16.82 33.00
N ASP A 429 -16.78 17.08 34.24
CA ASP A 429 -17.70 16.30 35.06
C ASP A 429 -18.80 17.25 35.52
N SER A 430 -20.05 17.00 35.07
CA SER A 430 -21.16 17.92 35.26
C SER A 430 -22.49 17.20 35.26
N ALA A 431 -23.45 17.73 35.99
CA ALA A 431 -24.86 17.29 35.91
C ALA A 431 -25.77 18.49 36.02
N PRO A 432 -26.93 18.52 35.34
CA PRO A 432 -27.92 19.60 35.41
C PRO A 432 -28.30 19.94 36.87
N GLY A 433 -28.19 21.20 37.23
CA GLY A 433 -28.48 21.73 38.57
C GLY A 433 -27.44 21.41 39.66
N LYS A 434 -26.30 20.74 39.33
CA LYS A 434 -25.27 20.40 40.32
C LYS A 434 -23.94 21.13 40.07
N GLY A 435 -23.88 21.98 39.04
CA GLY A 435 -22.66 22.65 38.61
C GLY A 435 -21.75 21.79 37.74
N SER A 436 -20.57 22.31 37.48
CA SER A 436 -19.56 21.65 36.60
C SER A 436 -18.18 21.68 37.22
N THR A 437 -17.37 20.68 36.84
CA THR A 437 -15.92 20.66 37.13
C THR A 437 -15.18 20.48 35.81
N PHE A 438 -14.51 21.53 35.36
CA PHE A 438 -13.67 21.49 34.19
C PHE A 438 -12.24 21.16 34.61
N SER A 439 -11.62 20.17 33.96
CA SER A 439 -10.27 19.73 34.25
C SER A 439 -9.35 20.00 33.04
N LEU A 440 -8.26 20.70 33.28
CA LEU A 440 -7.14 20.90 32.33
C LEU A 440 -5.94 20.09 32.83
N ARG A 441 -5.46 19.15 32.03
CA ARG A 441 -4.32 18.29 32.34
C ARG A 441 -3.12 18.70 31.49
N ILE A 442 -1.98 18.97 32.12
CA ILE A 442 -0.72 19.33 31.46
C ILE A 442 0.39 18.37 31.93
N PRO A 443 1.26 17.85 31.04
CA PRO A 443 2.38 17.00 31.44
C PRO A 443 3.34 17.71 32.38
N LEU A 444 3.80 17.03 33.43
CA LEU A 444 4.88 17.49 34.29
C LEU A 444 6.17 17.60 33.47
N ALA A 445 7.01 18.58 33.80
CA ALA A 445 8.32 18.66 33.19
C ALA A 445 9.14 17.41 33.58
N SER A 446 9.70 16.75 32.56
CA SER A 446 10.68 15.68 32.81
C SER A 446 11.85 16.23 33.63
N SER A 447 12.26 15.46 34.62
CA SER A 447 13.37 15.79 35.53
C SER A 447 14.67 16.05 34.79
#